data_69f05cec92e82d77dc237297b3f9e959
#
_entry.id   69f05cec92e82d77dc237297b3f9e959
#
_cell.length_a   1.000
_cell.length_b   1.000
_cell.length_c   1.000
_cell.angle_alpha   90.00
_cell.angle_beta   90.00
_cell.angle_gamma   90.00
#
_symmetry.space_group_name_H-M   'P 1'
#
loop_
_entity.id
_entity.type
_entity.pdbx_description
1 polymer ?
#
loop_
_entity_poly.entity_id
_entity_poly.type
_entity_poly.pdbx_seq_one_letter_code
_entity_poly.pdbx_strand_id
1 'polypeptide(L)'
;GNDTKEFIMSEDALEKVNEEVEDWAKENLRQIEELRAQESFRREYIGNLAHQLKTPVFSIQGYILTLLEGGLEDQNINRKFLERAAKGVDRITKIIEDLDVITKLEEGRLNLNMERIDVVELAAEVIDSFEMKAKSRKIDVRFNTNYEKSIWVEMDRSRIGQVFTNLINNSLNYGDENGVTEVRFHDMDKQILIEVSDNG
;
A
#
# COMPACT_ATOMS: atom_id res chain seq x y z
N GLY A 1 -60.92 -40.18 7.58
CA GLY A 1 -61.09 -38.74 7.50
C GLY A 1 -59.79 -38.13 6.98
N ASN A 2 -59.78 -37.67 5.72
CA ASN A 2 -58.67 -36.88 5.12
C ASN A 2 -58.82 -35.47 5.64
N ASP A 3 -57.94 -35.03 6.54
CA ASP A 3 -57.77 -33.63 6.89
C ASP A 3 -56.88 -32.98 5.84
N THR A 4 -57.53 -32.46 4.82
CA THR A 4 -56.86 -31.54 3.86
C THR A 4 -56.80 -30.16 4.53
N LYS A 5 -55.66 -29.76 5.09
CA LYS A 5 -55.43 -28.40 5.53
C LYS A 5 -55.23 -27.55 4.28
N GLU A 6 -56.26 -26.82 3.86
CA GLU A 6 -56.14 -25.75 2.89
C GLU A 6 -55.39 -24.56 3.51
N PHE A 7 -54.20 -24.29 3.01
CA PHE A 7 -53.46 -23.09 3.33
C PHE A 7 -53.95 -21.95 2.40
N ILE A 8 -54.86 -21.14 2.89
CA ILE A 8 -55.23 -19.90 2.20
C ILE A 8 -54.19 -18.85 2.56
N MET A 9 -53.23 -18.64 1.68
CA MET A 9 -52.34 -17.46 1.78
C MET A 9 -53.11 -16.23 1.30
N SER A 10 -53.15 -15.17 2.12
CA SER A 10 -53.71 -13.89 1.70
C SER A 10 -52.82 -13.28 0.64
N GLU A 11 -53.40 -12.47 -0.26
CA GLU A 11 -52.68 -11.77 -1.34
C GLU A 11 -51.52 -10.94 -0.78
N ASP A 12 -51.72 -10.23 0.34
CA ASP A 12 -50.69 -9.51 1.12
C ASP A 12 -49.51 -10.39 1.58
N ALA A 13 -49.77 -11.67 1.94
CA ALA A 13 -48.71 -12.57 2.37
C ALA A 13 -47.83 -13.04 1.20
N LEU A 14 -48.44 -13.23 0.03
CA LEU A 14 -47.70 -13.54 -1.22
C LEU A 14 -46.87 -12.38 -1.70
N GLU A 15 -47.40 -11.15 -1.63
CA GLU A 15 -46.69 -9.94 -2.01
C GLU A 15 -45.45 -9.69 -1.12
N LYS A 16 -45.64 -9.85 0.20
CA LYS A 16 -44.54 -9.74 1.17
C LYS A 16 -43.45 -10.81 0.98
N VAL A 17 -43.80 -12.04 0.68
CA VAL A 17 -42.86 -13.11 0.38
C VAL A 17 -42.09 -12.81 -0.91
N ASN A 18 -42.76 -12.27 -1.93
CA ASN A 18 -42.09 -11.84 -3.17
C ASN A 18 -41.06 -10.73 -2.92
N GLU A 19 -41.41 -9.69 -2.16
CA GLU A 19 -40.50 -8.65 -1.77
C GLU A 19 -39.27 -9.19 -1.00
N GLU A 20 -39.50 -10.05 -0.01
CA GLU A 20 -38.42 -10.68 0.76
C GLU A 20 -37.48 -11.55 -0.14
N VAL A 21 -38.06 -12.28 -1.11
CA VAL A 21 -37.27 -13.06 -2.08
C VAL A 21 -36.49 -12.17 -3.04
N GLU A 22 -37.08 -11.08 -3.51
CA GLU A 22 -36.37 -10.13 -4.37
C GLU A 22 -35.21 -9.45 -3.64
N ASP A 23 -35.41 -9.03 -2.39
CA ASP A 23 -34.37 -8.42 -1.57
C ASP A 23 -33.26 -9.41 -1.22
N TRP A 24 -33.61 -10.65 -0.89
CA TRP A 24 -32.65 -11.72 -0.71
C TRP A 24 -31.86 -12.01 -2.00
N ALA A 25 -32.51 -12.03 -3.15
CA ALA A 25 -31.84 -12.24 -4.43
C ALA A 25 -30.87 -11.09 -4.77
N LYS A 26 -31.29 -9.84 -4.55
CA LYS A 26 -30.42 -8.65 -4.75
C LYS A 26 -29.19 -8.70 -3.84
N GLU A 27 -29.39 -9.02 -2.55
CA GLU A 27 -28.29 -9.11 -1.59
C GLU A 27 -27.32 -10.25 -1.94
N ASN A 28 -27.82 -11.41 -2.36
CA ASN A 28 -26.96 -12.52 -2.81
C ASN A 28 -26.16 -12.15 -4.07
N LEU A 29 -26.80 -11.48 -5.04
CA LEU A 29 -26.10 -11.01 -6.25
C LEU A 29 -24.97 -10.03 -5.88
N ARG A 30 -25.24 -9.08 -4.99
CA ARG A 30 -24.24 -8.14 -4.48
C ARG A 30 -23.06 -8.86 -3.82
N GLN A 31 -23.31 -9.84 -2.97
CA GLN A 31 -22.27 -10.65 -2.31
C GLN A 31 -21.45 -11.46 -3.32
N ILE A 32 -22.09 -12.03 -4.35
CA ILE A 32 -21.38 -12.74 -5.42
C ILE A 32 -20.48 -11.79 -6.22
N GLU A 33 -20.94 -10.59 -6.51
CA GLU A 33 -20.16 -9.58 -7.22
C GLU A 33 -18.95 -9.13 -6.38
N GLU A 34 -19.14 -8.89 -5.09
CA GLU A 34 -18.06 -8.55 -4.16
C GLU A 34 -17.01 -9.67 -4.07
N LEU A 35 -17.44 -10.93 -3.93
CA LEU A 35 -16.54 -12.08 -3.91
C LEU A 35 -15.75 -12.23 -5.21
N ARG A 36 -16.40 -12.02 -6.36
CA ARG A 36 -15.74 -12.05 -7.68
C ARG A 36 -14.72 -10.92 -7.81
N ALA A 37 -15.04 -9.72 -7.35
CA ALA A 37 -14.12 -8.60 -7.35
C ALA A 37 -12.89 -8.87 -6.47
N GLN A 38 -13.09 -9.44 -5.28
CA GLN A 38 -12.00 -9.84 -4.39
C GLN A 38 -11.12 -10.94 -5.01
N GLU A 39 -11.72 -11.96 -5.64
CA GLU A 39 -10.98 -13.03 -6.31
C GLU A 39 -10.16 -12.49 -7.49
N SER A 40 -10.75 -11.61 -8.30
CA SER A 40 -10.07 -10.96 -9.41
C SER A 40 -8.89 -10.13 -8.93
N PHE A 41 -9.09 -9.30 -7.91
CA PHE A 41 -8.03 -8.50 -7.28
C PHE A 41 -6.89 -9.38 -6.75
N ARG A 42 -7.23 -10.46 -6.03
CA ARG A 42 -6.24 -11.40 -5.51
C ARG A 42 -5.41 -12.05 -6.61
N ARG A 43 -6.05 -12.43 -7.71
CA ARG A 43 -5.37 -13.04 -8.87
C ARG A 43 -4.43 -12.06 -9.54
N GLU A 44 -4.88 -10.82 -9.76
CA GLU A 44 -4.07 -9.75 -10.32
C GLU A 44 -2.89 -9.41 -9.41
N TYR A 45 -3.15 -9.30 -8.11
CA TYR A 45 -2.13 -9.03 -7.09
C TYR A 45 -1.02 -10.09 -7.10
N ILE A 46 -1.37 -11.38 -7.10
CA ILE A 46 -0.39 -12.48 -7.18
C ILE A 46 0.41 -12.42 -8.49
N GLY A 47 -0.24 -12.13 -9.61
CA GLY A 47 0.41 -11.96 -10.90
C GLY A 47 1.44 -10.81 -10.90
N ASN A 48 1.06 -9.66 -10.35
CA ASN A 48 1.93 -8.50 -10.22
C ASN A 48 3.10 -8.77 -9.26
N LEU A 49 2.85 -9.44 -8.13
CA LEU A 49 3.88 -9.84 -7.17
C LEU A 49 4.91 -10.78 -7.82
N ALA A 50 4.45 -11.80 -8.53
CA ALA A 50 5.34 -12.72 -9.25
C ALA A 50 6.22 -11.98 -10.25
N HIS A 51 5.67 -11.01 -10.99
CA HIS A 51 6.41 -10.18 -11.93
C HIS A 51 7.44 -9.28 -11.23
N GLN A 52 7.07 -8.67 -10.10
CA GLN A 52 7.97 -7.82 -9.31
C GLN A 52 9.13 -8.61 -8.68
N LEU A 53 8.93 -9.87 -8.32
CA LEU A 53 9.98 -10.76 -7.83
C LEU A 53 10.88 -11.27 -8.96
N LYS A 54 10.31 -11.59 -10.11
CA LYS A 54 11.03 -12.14 -11.26
C LYS A 54 12.12 -11.20 -11.77
N THR A 55 11.83 -9.91 -11.86
CA THR A 55 12.76 -8.89 -12.40
C THR A 55 14.07 -8.81 -11.60
N PRO A 56 14.09 -8.59 -10.27
CA PRO A 56 15.33 -8.55 -9.51
C PRO A 56 16.05 -9.91 -9.50
N VAL A 57 15.32 -11.03 -9.46
CA VAL A 57 15.92 -12.38 -9.51
C VAL A 57 16.73 -12.56 -10.77
N PHE A 58 16.19 -12.28 -11.95
CA PHE A 58 16.93 -12.40 -13.21
C PHE A 58 18.08 -11.41 -13.32
N SER A 59 17.93 -10.21 -12.78
CA SER A 59 19.01 -9.24 -12.74
C SER A 59 20.18 -9.72 -11.88
N ILE A 60 19.90 -10.24 -10.68
CA ILE A 60 20.91 -10.84 -9.79
C ILE A 60 21.61 -12.00 -10.48
N GLN A 61 20.83 -12.91 -11.07
CA GLN A 61 21.37 -14.05 -11.80
C GLN A 61 22.29 -13.60 -12.94
N GLY A 62 21.89 -12.61 -13.73
CA GLY A 62 22.70 -12.06 -14.82
C GLY A 62 24.03 -11.46 -14.31
N TYR A 63 24.01 -10.69 -13.22
CA TYR A 63 25.25 -10.16 -12.62
C TYR A 63 26.17 -11.25 -12.12
N ILE A 64 25.63 -12.27 -11.44
CA ILE A 64 26.42 -13.41 -10.94
C ILE A 64 27.03 -14.20 -12.11
N LEU A 65 26.26 -14.51 -13.16
CA LEU A 65 26.77 -15.24 -14.32
C LEU A 65 27.87 -14.47 -15.03
N THR A 66 27.72 -13.15 -15.24
CA THR A 66 28.77 -12.32 -15.85
C THR A 66 30.05 -12.32 -15.01
N LEU A 67 29.93 -12.29 -13.67
CA LEU A 67 31.09 -12.39 -12.79
C LEU A 67 31.80 -13.75 -12.92
N LEU A 68 31.04 -14.84 -13.00
CA LEU A 68 31.59 -16.19 -13.15
C LEU A 68 32.23 -16.42 -14.52
N GLU A 69 31.75 -15.76 -15.57
CA GLU A 69 32.27 -15.84 -16.94
C GLU A 69 33.51 -14.96 -17.18
N GLY A 70 34.20 -14.50 -16.14
CA GLY A 70 35.45 -13.75 -16.20
C GLY A 70 35.35 -12.32 -15.66
N GLY A 71 34.17 -11.85 -15.30
CA GLY A 71 33.97 -10.52 -14.72
C GLY A 71 34.57 -10.35 -13.31
N LEU A 72 34.94 -11.45 -12.64
CA LEU A 72 35.61 -11.40 -11.33
C LEU A 72 37.00 -10.78 -11.41
N GLU A 73 37.74 -11.08 -12.48
CA GLU A 73 39.08 -10.56 -12.73
C GLU A 73 39.12 -9.13 -13.21
N ASP A 74 37.97 -8.58 -13.72
CA ASP A 74 37.85 -7.20 -14.14
C ASP A 74 37.51 -6.28 -12.97
N GLN A 75 38.51 -5.54 -12.49
CA GLN A 75 38.36 -4.61 -11.37
C GLN A 75 37.37 -3.46 -11.63
N ASN A 76 37.02 -3.16 -12.89
CA ASN A 76 36.07 -2.09 -13.22
C ASN A 76 34.62 -2.53 -13.05
N ILE A 77 34.33 -3.82 -13.16
CA ILE A 77 32.95 -4.34 -13.16
C ILE A 77 32.62 -5.22 -11.96
N ASN A 78 33.61 -5.94 -11.39
CA ASN A 78 33.37 -6.92 -10.33
C ASN A 78 32.62 -6.30 -9.15
N ARG A 79 33.15 -5.23 -8.56
CA ARG A 79 32.52 -4.55 -7.43
C ARG A 79 31.15 -3.97 -7.79
N LYS A 80 31.04 -3.36 -8.97
CA LYS A 80 29.78 -2.76 -9.44
C LYS A 80 28.69 -3.80 -9.62
N PHE A 81 29.01 -4.99 -10.11
CA PHE A 81 28.04 -6.07 -10.32
C PHE A 81 27.63 -6.71 -9.01
N LEU A 82 28.58 -6.88 -8.06
CA LEU A 82 28.26 -7.34 -6.69
C LEU A 82 27.33 -6.34 -5.98
N GLU A 83 27.61 -5.02 -6.07
CA GLU A 83 26.76 -3.99 -5.48
C GLU A 83 25.35 -3.98 -6.12
N ARG A 84 25.24 -4.21 -7.43
CA ARG A 84 23.95 -4.32 -8.11
C ARG A 84 23.19 -5.59 -7.72
N ALA A 85 23.87 -6.70 -7.56
CA ALA A 85 23.28 -7.95 -7.07
C ALA A 85 22.76 -7.77 -5.64
N ALA A 86 23.55 -7.16 -4.75
CA ALA A 86 23.15 -6.85 -3.38
C ALA A 86 21.87 -5.97 -3.35
N LYS A 87 21.83 -4.87 -4.12
CA LYS A 87 20.63 -4.04 -4.26
C LYS A 87 19.41 -4.82 -4.77
N GLY A 88 19.63 -5.81 -5.63
CA GLY A 88 18.57 -6.70 -6.08
C GLY A 88 18.02 -7.57 -4.96
N VAL A 89 18.89 -8.08 -4.08
CA VAL A 89 18.50 -8.83 -2.87
C VAL A 89 17.69 -7.93 -1.91
N ASP A 90 18.19 -6.71 -1.63
CA ASP A 90 17.50 -5.74 -0.76
C ASP A 90 16.08 -5.47 -1.27
N ARG A 91 15.93 -5.36 -2.60
CA ARG A 91 14.60 -5.16 -3.21
C ARG A 91 13.67 -6.35 -2.99
N ILE A 92 14.17 -7.58 -3.12
CA ILE A 92 13.38 -8.79 -2.86
C ILE A 92 12.98 -8.85 -1.39
N THR A 93 13.91 -8.58 -0.48
CA THR A 93 13.65 -8.55 0.96
C THR A 93 12.52 -7.58 1.29
N LYS A 94 12.56 -6.37 0.72
CA LYS A 94 11.50 -5.39 0.91
C LYS A 94 10.13 -5.86 0.41
N ILE A 95 10.07 -6.50 -0.75
CA ILE A 95 8.81 -7.07 -1.28
C ILE A 95 8.26 -8.14 -0.33
N ILE A 96 9.12 -8.98 0.26
CA ILE A 96 8.71 -10.01 1.23
C ILE A 96 8.19 -9.37 2.52
N GLU A 97 8.86 -8.33 3.03
CA GLU A 97 8.42 -7.59 4.21
C GLU A 97 7.05 -6.92 3.98
N ASP A 98 6.85 -6.29 2.82
CA ASP A 98 5.57 -5.67 2.46
C ASP A 98 4.46 -6.74 2.35
N LEU A 99 4.75 -7.93 1.80
CA LEU A 99 3.82 -9.06 1.74
C LEU A 99 3.43 -9.58 3.13
N ASP A 100 4.40 -9.70 4.06
CA ASP A 100 4.15 -10.12 5.44
C ASP A 100 3.20 -9.14 6.16
N VAL A 101 3.38 -7.83 5.93
CA VAL A 101 2.48 -6.80 6.48
C VAL A 101 1.06 -6.95 5.93
N ILE A 102 0.91 -7.13 4.60
CA ILE A 102 -0.40 -7.31 3.96
C ILE A 102 -1.08 -8.56 4.50
N THR A 103 -0.36 -9.68 4.60
CA THR A 103 -0.89 -10.94 5.14
C THR A 103 -1.39 -10.78 6.58
N LYS A 104 -0.60 -10.11 7.45
CA LYS A 104 -1.00 -9.83 8.84
C LYS A 104 -2.23 -8.93 8.92
N LEU A 105 -2.37 -8.01 7.98
CA LEU A 105 -3.51 -7.10 7.89
C LEU A 105 -4.78 -7.84 7.48
N GLU A 106 -4.70 -8.70 6.43
CA GLU A 106 -5.81 -9.54 5.97
C GLU A 106 -6.30 -10.51 7.05
N GLU A 107 -5.37 -11.06 7.84
CA GLU A 107 -5.67 -11.96 8.95
C GLU A 107 -6.17 -11.27 10.23
N GLY A 108 -6.20 -9.93 10.25
CA GLY A 108 -6.53 -9.16 11.45
C GLY A 108 -5.53 -9.32 12.60
N ARG A 109 -4.30 -9.77 12.30
CA ARG A 109 -3.24 -10.04 13.28
C ARG A 109 -2.21 -8.91 13.38
N LEU A 110 -2.44 -7.80 12.70
CA LEU A 110 -1.53 -6.66 12.79
C LEU A 110 -1.68 -6.00 14.17
N ASN A 111 -0.71 -6.25 15.04
CA ASN A 111 -0.63 -5.56 16.33
C ASN A 111 0.00 -4.19 16.09
N LEU A 112 -0.78 -3.14 16.37
CA LEU A 112 -0.31 -1.76 16.33
C LEU A 112 0.20 -1.35 17.69
N ASN A 113 1.39 -0.75 17.75
CA ASN A 113 1.91 -0.11 18.94
C ASN A 113 1.43 1.34 18.96
N MET A 114 0.22 1.55 19.52
CA MET A 114 -0.39 2.88 19.59
C MET A 114 0.27 3.73 20.66
N GLU A 115 0.79 4.88 20.27
CA GLU A 115 1.42 5.86 21.15
C GLU A 115 1.04 7.29 20.72
N ARG A 116 1.10 8.25 21.68
CA ARG A 116 0.78 9.63 21.39
C ARG A 116 1.99 10.34 20.79
N ILE A 117 1.91 10.69 19.51
CA ILE A 117 3.01 11.21 18.69
C ILE A 117 2.62 12.55 18.08
N ASP A 118 3.59 13.45 17.96
CA ASP A 118 3.47 14.63 17.11
C ASP A 118 3.67 14.22 15.64
N VAL A 119 2.58 14.24 14.87
CA VAL A 119 2.61 13.81 13.47
C VAL A 119 3.38 14.78 12.58
N VAL A 120 3.47 16.05 12.96
CA VAL A 120 4.27 17.05 12.22
C VAL A 120 5.76 16.75 12.36
N GLU A 121 6.21 16.46 13.59
CA GLU A 121 7.60 16.07 13.86
C GLU A 121 7.97 14.79 13.11
N LEU A 122 7.12 13.77 13.15
CA LEU A 122 7.33 12.53 12.41
C LEU A 122 7.45 12.76 10.89
N ALA A 123 6.58 13.60 10.33
CA ALA A 123 6.66 13.94 8.90
C ALA A 123 7.92 14.73 8.57
N ALA A 124 8.35 15.65 9.44
CA ALA A 124 9.59 16.41 9.27
C ALA A 124 10.82 15.48 9.23
N GLU A 125 10.93 14.54 10.16
CA GLU A 125 12.02 13.55 10.17
C GLU A 125 12.07 12.73 8.86
N VAL A 126 10.90 12.33 8.35
CA VAL A 126 10.85 11.60 7.08
C VAL A 126 11.26 12.49 5.91
N ILE A 127 10.78 13.74 5.85
CA ILE A 127 11.17 14.71 4.81
C ILE A 127 12.69 14.90 4.82
N ASP A 128 13.29 15.13 6.00
CA ASP A 128 14.73 15.31 6.17
C ASP A 128 15.51 14.09 5.68
N SER A 129 15.02 12.88 5.92
CA SER A 129 15.66 11.65 5.44
C SER A 129 15.76 11.56 3.92
N PHE A 130 14.89 12.26 3.20
CA PHE A 130 14.86 12.32 1.74
C PHE A 130 15.57 13.53 1.13
N GLU A 131 16.16 14.42 1.93
CA GLU A 131 16.77 15.68 1.45
C GLU A 131 17.76 15.46 0.28
N MET A 132 18.68 14.51 0.43
CA MET A 132 19.67 14.21 -0.61
C MET A 132 19.05 13.70 -1.91
N LYS A 133 18.01 12.85 -1.79
CA LYS A 133 17.29 12.30 -2.94
C LYS A 133 16.47 13.40 -3.63
N ALA A 134 15.77 14.22 -2.87
CA ALA A 134 15.00 15.36 -3.35
C ALA A 134 15.89 16.34 -4.13
N LYS A 135 17.04 16.72 -3.57
CA LYS A 135 18.04 17.56 -4.25
C LYS A 135 18.53 16.94 -5.56
N SER A 136 18.81 15.63 -5.59
CA SER A 136 19.28 14.96 -6.80
C SER A 136 18.26 14.93 -7.93
N ARG A 137 16.97 14.94 -7.58
CA ARG A 137 15.81 14.96 -8.49
C ARG A 137 15.32 16.39 -8.77
N LYS A 138 15.87 17.40 -8.07
CA LYS A 138 15.45 18.81 -8.08
C LYS A 138 13.95 18.97 -7.72
N ILE A 139 13.45 18.14 -6.82
CA ILE A 139 12.07 18.21 -6.30
C ILE A 139 12.12 18.86 -4.92
N ASP A 140 11.28 19.86 -4.70
CA ASP A 140 11.12 20.53 -3.42
C ASP A 140 10.07 19.79 -2.57
N VAL A 141 10.52 19.16 -1.47
CA VAL A 141 9.62 18.46 -0.54
C VAL A 141 9.47 19.33 0.70
N ARG A 142 8.24 19.76 0.97
CA ARG A 142 7.99 20.73 2.05
C ARG A 142 6.61 20.58 2.66
N PHE A 143 6.40 21.21 3.80
CA PHE A 143 5.06 21.50 4.29
C PHE A 143 4.44 22.65 3.48
N ASN A 144 3.12 22.60 3.30
CA ASN A 144 2.38 23.68 2.61
C ASN A 144 2.36 24.99 3.41
N THR A 145 2.54 24.90 4.74
CA THR A 145 2.59 26.04 5.66
C THR A 145 3.54 25.75 6.82
N ASN A 146 3.89 26.77 7.58
CA ASN A 146 4.65 26.58 8.81
C ASN A 146 3.72 26.10 9.95
N TYR A 147 3.94 24.89 10.44
CA TYR A 147 3.21 24.33 11.56
C TYR A 147 3.94 24.69 12.86
N GLU A 148 3.54 25.81 13.48
CA GLU A 148 4.14 26.28 14.76
C GLU A 148 3.70 25.45 15.98
N LYS A 149 2.60 24.70 15.86
CA LYS A 149 2.02 23.88 16.92
C LYS A 149 2.09 22.41 16.58
N SER A 150 2.45 21.63 17.59
CA SER A 150 2.40 20.17 17.53
C SER A 150 0.98 19.66 17.31
N ILE A 151 0.83 18.67 16.43
CA ILE A 151 -0.42 17.94 16.20
C ILE A 151 -0.27 16.54 16.78
N TRP A 152 -0.84 16.33 17.98
CA TRP A 152 -0.73 15.10 18.72
C TRP A 152 -1.84 14.12 18.33
N VAL A 153 -1.44 12.93 17.84
CA VAL A 153 -2.34 11.85 17.43
C VAL A 153 -1.90 10.53 18.05
N GLU A 154 -2.85 9.68 18.42
CA GLU A 154 -2.57 8.29 18.79
C GLU A 154 -2.37 7.46 17.54
N MET A 155 -1.15 6.95 17.33
CA MET A 155 -0.79 6.19 16.15
C MET A 155 0.41 5.28 16.41
N ASP A 156 0.62 4.30 15.54
CA ASP A 156 1.87 3.55 15.47
C ASP A 156 2.91 4.35 14.68
N ARG A 157 3.94 4.86 15.38
CA ARG A 157 5.01 5.68 14.80
C ARG A 157 5.67 5.02 13.60
N SER A 158 6.00 3.73 13.74
CA SER A 158 6.70 2.98 12.71
C SER A 158 5.85 2.83 11.45
N ARG A 159 4.56 2.50 11.63
CA ARG A 159 3.64 2.29 10.50
C ARG A 159 3.30 3.58 9.77
N ILE A 160 3.02 4.65 10.50
CA ILE A 160 2.75 5.96 9.88
C ILE A 160 4.02 6.53 9.25
N GLY A 161 5.19 6.37 9.87
CA GLY A 161 6.47 6.70 9.25
C GLY A 161 6.70 5.95 7.93
N GLN A 162 6.32 4.67 7.86
CA GLN A 162 6.35 3.88 6.62
C GLN A 162 5.39 4.44 5.56
N VAL A 163 4.20 4.90 5.94
CA VAL A 163 3.25 5.56 5.02
C VAL A 163 3.85 6.84 4.43
N PHE A 164 4.38 7.73 5.26
CA PHE A 164 5.06 8.95 4.79
C PHE A 164 6.23 8.61 3.86
N THR A 165 7.08 7.65 4.27
CA THR A 165 8.21 7.18 3.46
C THR A 165 7.76 6.71 2.08
N ASN A 166 6.69 5.94 2.00
CA ASN A 166 6.17 5.42 0.74
C ASN A 166 5.60 6.54 -0.15
N LEU A 167 4.81 7.45 0.41
CA LEU A 167 4.19 8.55 -0.33
C LEU A 167 5.24 9.52 -0.87
N ILE A 168 6.18 9.96 -0.02
CA ILE A 168 7.26 10.87 -0.43
C ILE A 168 8.18 10.19 -1.45
N ASN A 169 8.51 8.92 -1.23
CA ASN A 169 9.34 8.18 -2.18
C ASN A 169 8.66 8.00 -3.55
N ASN A 170 7.35 7.80 -3.58
CA ASN A 170 6.58 7.73 -4.83
C ASN A 170 6.62 9.07 -5.56
N SER A 171 6.35 10.17 -4.87
CA SER A 171 6.44 11.50 -5.43
C SER A 171 7.85 11.80 -6.01
N LEU A 172 8.92 11.43 -5.28
CA LEU A 172 10.29 11.60 -5.77
C LEU A 172 10.67 10.70 -6.94
N ASN A 173 10.01 9.55 -7.10
CA ASN A 173 10.31 8.62 -8.19
C ASN A 173 9.53 8.95 -9.48
N TYR A 174 8.29 9.39 -9.34
CA TYR A 174 7.34 9.58 -10.44
C TYR A 174 7.05 11.05 -10.73
N GLY A 175 7.33 11.94 -9.77
CA GLY A 175 7.14 13.37 -9.94
C GLY A 175 8.08 13.98 -10.99
N ASP A 176 7.66 15.09 -11.58
CA ASP A 176 8.40 15.83 -12.58
C ASP A 176 9.66 16.49 -12.01
N GLU A 177 10.70 16.64 -12.85
CA GLU A 177 11.91 17.39 -12.52
C GLU A 177 11.56 18.86 -12.24
N ASN A 178 12.09 19.43 -11.17
CA ASN A 178 11.74 20.74 -10.61
C ASN A 178 10.29 20.82 -10.04
N GLY A 179 9.71 19.66 -9.71
CA GLY A 179 8.41 19.56 -9.09
C GLY A 179 8.40 19.93 -7.60
N VAL A 180 7.22 19.96 -7.04
CA VAL A 180 6.99 20.24 -5.62
C VAL A 180 6.14 19.12 -5.03
N THR A 181 6.55 18.63 -3.85
CA THR A 181 5.77 17.72 -3.02
C THR A 181 5.38 18.44 -1.74
N GLU A 182 4.11 18.57 -1.49
CA GLU A 182 3.60 19.24 -0.28
C GLU A 182 2.90 18.26 0.66
N VAL A 183 3.24 18.37 1.96
CA VAL A 183 2.56 17.66 3.04
C VAL A 183 1.66 18.65 3.77
N ARG A 184 0.38 18.28 3.94
CA ARG A 184 -0.64 19.09 4.60
C ARG A 184 -1.34 18.32 5.68
N PHE A 185 -1.72 19.01 6.76
CA PHE A 185 -2.53 18.48 7.83
C PHE A 185 -3.80 19.30 7.96
N HIS A 186 -4.95 18.63 7.95
CA HIS A 186 -6.26 19.24 8.11
C HIS A 186 -6.89 18.71 9.39
N ASP A 187 -7.17 19.62 10.32
CA ASP A 187 -7.92 19.28 11.54
C ASP A 187 -9.40 19.13 11.20
N MET A 188 -9.97 17.97 11.51
CA MET A 188 -11.37 17.61 11.28
C MET A 188 -12.06 17.26 12.61
N ASP A 189 -11.77 18.00 13.69
CA ASP A 189 -12.28 17.85 15.06
C ASP A 189 -11.84 16.55 15.75
N LYS A 190 -12.25 15.40 15.23
CA LYS A 190 -11.95 14.07 15.80
C LYS A 190 -10.91 13.27 15.02
N GLN A 191 -10.51 13.79 13.88
CA GLN A 191 -9.60 13.13 12.95
C GLN A 191 -8.66 14.16 12.34
N ILE A 192 -7.46 13.74 12.00
CA ILE A 192 -6.53 14.54 11.21
C ILE A 192 -6.44 13.92 9.83
N LEU A 193 -6.80 14.68 8.80
CA LEU A 193 -6.52 14.31 7.42
C LEU A 193 -5.10 14.73 7.06
N ILE A 194 -4.31 13.78 6.59
CA ILE A 194 -2.95 14.01 6.12
C ILE A 194 -2.96 13.86 4.61
N GLU A 195 -2.54 14.90 3.92
CA GLU A 195 -2.47 14.95 2.47
C GLU A 195 -1.00 15.08 2.05
N VAL A 196 -0.58 14.23 1.12
CA VAL A 196 0.71 14.36 0.41
C VAL A 196 0.38 14.52 -1.05
N SER A 197 0.67 15.67 -1.62
CA SER A 197 0.37 16.01 -3.01
C SER A 197 1.63 16.39 -3.76
N ASP A 198 1.75 15.96 -5.00
CA ASP A 198 2.77 16.38 -5.94
C ASP A 198 2.14 17.01 -7.18
N ASN A 199 2.97 17.63 -8.01
CA ASN A 199 2.55 18.31 -9.23
C ASN A 199 3.08 17.65 -10.51
N GLY A 200 3.36 16.35 -10.42
CA GLY A 200 3.93 15.57 -11.53
C GLY A 200 3.24 14.26 -11.81
#